data_8ab5f0442c3a82c1a46e81ec5f83b168
#
_entry.id   8ab5f0442c3a82c1a46e81ec5f83b168
#
_cell.length_a   1.000
_cell.length_b   1.000
_cell.length_c   1.000
_cell.angle_alpha   90.00
_cell.angle_beta   90.00
_cell.angle_gamma   90.00
#
_symmetry.space_group_name_H-M   'P 1'
#
loop_
_entity.id
_entity.type
_entity.pdbx_description
1 polymer ?
#
loop_
_entity_poly.entity_id
_entity_poly.type
_entity_poly.pdbx_seq_one_letter_code
_entity_poly.pdbx_strand_id
1 'polypeptide(L)'
;MEKRRLGRTGHMSSVVAFGAAGIGRVDQETADKAIQACLDYGVNHIDVAPGYGEAELRIGPWMPKIRNDIFLGCKTTVRDADGPRHYCADAVQQHQQTHEQ
;
A
#
# COMPACT_ATOMS: atom_id res chain seq x y z
N MET A 1 -18.77 3.02 -2.34
CA MET A 1 -18.48 1.92 -1.40
C MET A 1 -18.69 2.37 0.03
N GLU A 2 -19.23 1.51 0.86
CA GLU A 2 -19.40 1.81 2.28
C GLU A 2 -18.06 2.05 2.96
N LYS A 3 -18.00 3.02 3.87
CA LYS A 3 -16.82 3.36 4.63
C LYS A 3 -17.12 3.34 6.12
N ARG A 4 -16.14 2.96 6.91
CA ARG A 4 -16.24 2.93 8.37
C ARG A 4 -15.00 3.53 8.98
N ARG A 5 -15.17 4.15 10.15
CA ARG A 5 -14.04 4.73 10.87
C ARG A 5 -13.06 3.63 11.31
N LEU A 6 -11.79 3.81 10.99
CA LEU A 6 -10.72 2.87 11.35
C LEU A 6 -10.16 3.26 12.72
N GLY A 7 -10.89 2.91 13.77
CA GLY A 7 -10.48 3.12 15.16
C GLY A 7 -10.07 4.56 15.45
N ARG A 8 -8.93 4.72 16.14
CA ARG A 8 -8.41 6.02 16.55
C ARG A 8 -7.68 6.79 15.45
N THR A 9 -7.51 6.19 14.28
CA THR A 9 -6.81 6.85 13.18
C THR A 9 -7.59 8.02 12.61
N GLY A 10 -8.91 8.03 12.80
CA GLY A 10 -9.78 9.03 12.19
C GLY A 10 -10.03 8.82 10.70
N HIS A 11 -9.35 7.85 10.08
CA HIS A 11 -9.53 7.54 8.66
C HIS A 11 -10.87 6.83 8.45
N MET A 12 -11.61 7.27 7.44
CA MET A 12 -12.85 6.62 6.99
C MET A 12 -12.48 5.57 5.95
N SER A 13 -12.21 4.36 6.41
CA SER A 13 -11.76 3.27 5.55
C SER A 13 -12.92 2.63 4.80
N SER A 14 -12.69 2.30 3.52
CA SER A 14 -13.59 1.40 2.81
C SER A 14 -13.67 0.08 3.58
N VAL A 15 -14.85 -0.55 3.55
CA VAL A 15 -15.06 -1.83 4.24
C VAL A 15 -14.28 -2.97 3.58
N VAL A 16 -13.85 -2.76 2.32
CA VAL A 16 -12.99 -3.69 1.59
C VAL A 16 -11.60 -3.07 1.50
N ALA A 17 -10.58 -3.84 1.82
CA ALA A 17 -9.18 -3.43 1.67
C ALA A 17 -8.56 -4.17 0.48
N PHE A 18 -7.63 -3.51 -0.20
CA PHE A 18 -6.86 -4.12 -1.27
C PHE A 18 -5.68 -4.89 -0.68
N GLY A 19 -5.71 -6.22 -0.80
CA GLY A 19 -4.61 -7.07 -0.38
C GLY A 19 -3.54 -7.13 -1.46
N ALA A 20 -2.43 -6.43 -1.25
CA ALA A 20 -1.39 -6.27 -2.27
C ALA A 20 -0.64 -7.56 -2.60
N ALA A 21 -0.83 -8.63 -1.84
CA ALA A 21 -0.25 -9.94 -2.17
C ALA A 21 -0.65 -10.37 -3.60
N GLY A 22 -1.84 -10.00 -4.05
CA GLY A 22 -2.32 -10.36 -5.38
C GLY A 22 -1.54 -9.75 -6.54
N ILE A 23 -0.80 -8.67 -6.30
CA ILE A 23 0.02 -8.01 -7.32
C ILE A 23 1.51 -8.25 -7.14
N GLY A 24 1.89 -9.13 -6.23
CA GLY A 24 3.31 -9.35 -5.92
C GLY A 24 4.09 -10.06 -7.02
N ARG A 25 3.42 -10.71 -7.96
CA ARG A 25 4.06 -11.51 -9.01
C ARG A 25 3.63 -11.13 -10.42
N VAL A 26 2.99 -9.99 -10.58
CA VAL A 26 2.58 -9.49 -11.90
C VAL A 26 3.49 -8.33 -12.32
N ASP A 27 3.42 -7.97 -13.61
CA ASP A 27 4.16 -6.81 -14.09
C ASP A 27 3.51 -5.50 -13.63
N GLN A 28 4.21 -4.39 -13.85
CA GLN A 28 3.73 -3.08 -13.40
C GLN A 28 2.43 -2.69 -14.11
N GLU A 29 2.29 -3.00 -15.38
CA GLU A 29 1.08 -2.67 -16.12
C GLU A 29 -0.15 -3.38 -15.55
N THR A 30 -0.05 -4.66 -15.24
CA THR A 30 -1.13 -5.43 -14.64
C THR A 30 -1.44 -4.91 -13.24
N ALA A 31 -0.42 -4.62 -12.45
CA ALA A 31 -0.59 -4.05 -11.11
C ALA A 31 -1.31 -2.70 -11.18
N ASP A 32 -0.92 -1.84 -12.12
CA ASP A 32 -1.52 -0.52 -12.28
C ASP A 32 -3.01 -0.62 -12.61
N LYS A 33 -3.39 -1.56 -13.45
CA LYS A 33 -4.81 -1.79 -13.78
C LYS A 33 -5.60 -2.23 -12.55
N ALA A 34 -5.02 -3.11 -11.74
CA ALA A 34 -5.68 -3.60 -10.53
C ALA A 34 -5.84 -2.48 -9.50
N ILE A 35 -4.79 -1.70 -9.28
CA ILE A 35 -4.82 -0.58 -8.33
C ILE A 35 -5.85 0.46 -8.79
N GLN A 36 -5.82 0.82 -10.06
CA GLN A 36 -6.77 1.82 -10.61
C GLN A 36 -8.21 1.33 -10.46
N ALA A 37 -8.49 0.07 -10.74
CA ALA A 37 -9.82 -0.49 -10.58
C ALA A 37 -10.30 -0.38 -9.14
N CYS A 38 -9.44 -0.69 -8.17
CA CYS A 38 -9.77 -0.57 -6.76
C CYS A 38 -10.08 0.86 -6.36
N LEU A 39 -9.28 1.81 -6.83
CA LEU A 39 -9.51 3.23 -6.55
C LEU A 39 -10.83 3.71 -7.16
N ASP A 40 -11.15 3.26 -8.36
CA ASP A 40 -12.39 3.63 -9.04
C ASP A 40 -13.62 3.13 -8.28
N TYR A 41 -13.52 2.00 -7.59
CA TYR A 41 -14.59 1.48 -6.74
C TYR A 41 -14.63 2.08 -5.34
N GLY A 42 -13.71 2.99 -5.04
CA GLY A 42 -13.68 3.68 -3.74
C GLY A 42 -12.90 2.98 -2.65
N VAL A 43 -12.07 2.00 -2.99
CA VAL A 43 -11.17 1.35 -2.03
C VAL A 43 -10.07 2.34 -1.65
N ASN A 44 -9.91 2.60 -0.35
CA ASN A 44 -8.91 3.53 0.17
C ASN A 44 -8.06 2.93 1.30
N HIS A 45 -7.95 1.62 1.32
CA HIS A 45 -7.17 0.89 2.32
C HIS A 45 -6.35 -0.17 1.57
N ILE A 46 -5.03 -0.07 1.63
CA ILE A 46 -4.10 -1.00 0.98
C ILE A 46 -3.26 -1.69 2.05
N ASP A 47 -3.17 -3.01 1.99
CA ASP A 47 -2.37 -3.82 2.89
C ASP A 47 -1.22 -4.46 2.10
N VAL A 48 0.02 -4.18 2.50
CA VAL A 48 1.22 -4.64 1.82
C VAL A 48 2.24 -5.20 2.83
N ALA A 49 3.08 -6.11 2.38
CA ALA A 49 4.14 -6.68 3.20
C ALA A 49 5.37 -7.03 2.35
N PRO A 50 6.58 -7.05 2.96
CA PRO A 50 7.80 -7.43 2.24
C PRO A 50 7.73 -8.84 1.66
N GLY A 51 6.99 -9.74 2.30
CA GLY A 51 6.84 -11.12 1.85
C GLY A 51 5.88 -11.31 0.67
N TYR A 52 5.28 -10.23 0.16
CA TYR A 52 4.33 -10.29 -0.95
C TYR A 52 5.02 -10.10 -2.31
N GLY A 53 6.14 -10.78 -2.54
CA GLY A 53 6.89 -10.66 -3.79
C GLY A 53 7.32 -9.22 -4.03
N GLU A 54 6.96 -8.66 -5.18
CA GLU A 54 7.31 -7.29 -5.55
C GLU A 54 6.18 -6.28 -5.32
N ALA A 55 5.22 -6.61 -4.43
CA ALA A 55 4.06 -5.75 -4.19
C ALA A 55 4.45 -4.33 -3.78
N GLU A 56 5.43 -4.18 -2.88
CA GLU A 56 5.91 -2.86 -2.46
C GLU A 56 6.46 -2.06 -3.65
N LEU A 57 7.17 -2.72 -4.54
CA LEU A 57 7.72 -2.12 -5.75
C LEU A 57 6.60 -1.66 -6.70
N ARG A 58 5.52 -2.42 -6.79
CA ARG A 58 4.39 -2.08 -7.65
C ARG A 58 3.56 -0.92 -7.11
N ILE A 59 3.44 -0.80 -5.79
CA ILE A 59 2.68 0.27 -5.13
C ILE A 59 3.47 1.57 -5.07
N GLY A 60 4.79 1.50 -4.95
CA GLY A 60 5.65 2.67 -4.79
C GLY A 60 5.34 3.81 -5.74
N PRO A 61 5.24 3.56 -7.06
CA PRO A 61 4.97 4.63 -8.04
C PRO A 61 3.64 5.35 -7.84
N TRP A 62 2.68 4.73 -7.13
CA TRP A 62 1.38 5.33 -6.85
C TRP A 62 1.40 6.29 -5.67
N MET A 63 2.41 6.19 -4.80
CA MET A 63 2.45 6.94 -3.54
C MET A 63 2.35 8.47 -3.73
N PRO A 64 3.06 9.10 -4.68
CA PRO A 64 2.91 10.54 -4.87
C PRO A 64 1.48 10.98 -5.16
N LYS A 65 0.69 10.10 -5.78
CA LYS A 65 -0.67 10.40 -6.21
C LYS A 65 -1.71 10.14 -5.13
N ILE A 66 -1.55 9.08 -4.33
CA ILE A 66 -2.64 8.57 -3.51
C ILE A 66 -2.31 8.48 -2.01
N ARG A 67 -1.06 8.71 -1.59
CA ARG A 67 -0.63 8.46 -0.19
C ARG A 67 -1.50 9.17 0.84
N ASN A 68 -1.94 10.38 0.54
CA ASN A 68 -2.76 11.17 1.46
C ASN A 68 -4.23 10.74 1.49
N ASP A 69 -4.67 9.98 0.51
CA ASP A 69 -6.08 9.59 0.35
C ASP A 69 -6.36 8.17 0.83
N ILE A 70 -5.31 7.40 1.14
CA ILE A 70 -5.45 5.99 1.52
C ILE A 70 -4.88 5.74 2.92
N PHE A 71 -5.33 4.65 3.53
CA PHE A 71 -4.67 4.04 4.67
C PHE A 71 -3.75 2.94 4.14
N LEU A 72 -2.45 3.05 4.43
CA LEU A 72 -1.46 2.08 4.00
C LEU A 72 -1.01 1.23 5.18
N GLY A 73 -1.39 -0.04 5.18
CA GLY A 73 -0.94 -1.01 6.17
C GLY A 73 0.32 -1.71 5.68
N CYS A 74 1.40 -1.58 6.42
CA CYS A 74 2.67 -2.23 6.13
C CYS A 74 2.99 -3.29 7.18
N LYS A 75 3.87 -4.21 6.81
CA LYS A 75 4.38 -5.25 7.72
C LYS A 75 5.89 -5.30 7.65
N THR A 76 6.50 -5.96 8.63
CA THR A 76 7.95 -6.13 8.68
C THR A 76 8.30 -7.50 9.25
N THR A 77 9.47 -8.02 8.86
CA THR A 77 10.06 -9.21 9.47
C THR A 77 10.97 -8.85 10.65
N VAL A 78 11.26 -7.57 10.84
CA VAL A 78 12.04 -7.07 11.98
C VAL A 78 11.16 -7.04 13.22
N ARG A 79 11.66 -7.59 14.34
CA ARG A 79 10.83 -7.84 15.54
C ARG A 79 11.13 -6.92 16.71
N ASP A 80 12.00 -5.93 16.57
CA ASP A 80 12.22 -4.95 17.63
C ASP A 80 11.29 -3.73 17.46
N ALA A 81 11.26 -2.86 18.46
CA ALA A 81 10.29 -1.76 18.48
C ALA A 81 10.59 -0.67 17.44
N ASP A 82 11.86 -0.45 17.12
CA ASP A 82 12.26 0.63 16.22
C ASP A 82 12.38 0.17 14.76
N GLY A 83 12.79 -1.08 14.55
CA GLY A 83 12.97 -1.65 13.22
C GLY A 83 11.72 -1.59 12.35
N PRO A 84 10.54 -2.03 12.82
CA PRO A 84 9.32 -1.97 12.02
C PRO A 84 8.94 -0.57 11.57
N ARG A 85 9.12 0.42 12.45
CA ARG A 85 8.79 1.82 12.16
C ARG A 85 9.60 2.35 10.98
N HIS A 86 10.91 2.12 11.01
CA HIS A 86 11.80 2.59 9.95
C HIS A 86 11.66 1.76 8.68
N TYR A 87 11.52 0.45 8.84
CA TYR A 87 11.46 -0.48 7.70
C TYR A 87 10.29 -0.16 6.76
N CYS A 88 9.07 -0.07 7.28
CA CYS A 88 7.90 0.14 6.43
C CYS A 88 7.95 1.50 5.73
N ALA A 89 8.33 2.56 6.45
CA ALA A 89 8.43 3.89 5.87
C ALA A 89 9.50 3.95 4.78
N ASP A 90 10.68 3.42 5.07
CA ASP A 90 11.82 3.49 4.16
C ASP A 90 11.62 2.62 2.92
N ALA A 91 11.07 1.41 3.08
CA ALA A 91 10.89 0.50 1.95
C ALA A 91 9.96 1.09 0.89
N VAL A 92 8.79 1.56 1.29
CA VAL A 92 7.83 2.14 0.34
C VAL A 92 8.38 3.43 -0.27
N GLN A 93 8.98 4.29 0.54
CA GLN A 93 9.54 5.54 0.06
C GLN A 93 10.71 5.31 -0.90
N GLN A 94 11.55 4.33 -0.64
CA GLN A 94 12.67 3.98 -1.50
C GLN A 94 12.19 3.54 -2.88
N HIS A 95 11.17 2.71 -2.96
CA HIS A 95 10.59 2.29 -4.23
C HIS A 95 9.97 3.46 -4.98
N GLN A 96 9.30 4.36 -4.28
CA GLN A 96 8.76 5.58 -4.86
C GLN A 96 9.86 6.42 -5.49
N GLN A 97 10.96 6.67 -4.79
CA GLN A 97 12.09 7.47 -5.30
C GLN A 97 12.73 6.83 -6.52
N THR A 98 12.87 5.53 -6.54
CA THR A 98 13.44 4.81 -7.68
C THR A 98 12.61 5.03 -8.94
N HIS A 99 11.30 5.06 -8.82
CA HIS A 99 10.40 5.26 -9.96
C HIS A 99 10.27 6.72 -10.40
N GLU A 100 10.57 7.66 -9.53
CA GLU A 100 10.54 9.09 -9.87
C GLU A 100 11.81 9.52 -10.61
N GLN A 101 12.86 8.76 -10.55
CA GLN A 101 14.10 9.01 -11.24
C GLN A 101 14.13 8.43 -12.66
#